data_84fa50a4c36059376d746af2403d52ba
#
_entry.id   84fa50a4c36059376d746af2403d52ba
#
_cell.length_a   1.000
_cell.length_b   1.000
_cell.length_c   1.000
_cell.angle_alpha   90.00
_cell.angle_beta   90.00
_cell.angle_gamma   90.00
#
_symmetry.space_group_name_H-M   'P 1'
#
loop_
_entity.id
_entity.type
_entity.pdbx_description
1 polymer ?
#
loop_
_entity_poly.entity_id
_entity_poly.type
_entity_poly.pdbx_seq_one_letter_code
_entity_poly.pdbx_strand_id
1 'polypeptide(L)'
;MNHRLFWKLCLVIGLGSVLLFWIIARVAWQTEERMSFIDAEHQRTLRHYGEQAEAMFLAGDHQALARWLVTLQQQEQTWAAVVESDVRPLAGSVLTERFYEGFGLGRDVSWKIHLYFQENPIMDLPFADGKTHFLIILPQRMRPGLNWHYAKLMLQLVVPLVLMLIVCLVLYRHLMQPLGRLEQATRQFSDGRLDVRVRSLLGSRNDELARLADTFDAMAARTGQLIIDQRQRLADMSHELRTPLTRIEMAVSLAEQDGGHRQLLERIREDCAGMRRLVEDALTLSWLENERPELRDESLDLSELIDSIVDDARFEYADRQVVCDLPDSAPLHGSSSRALGQAIENVVRNALDHTPKGGQVEVSLSQDADDWLLCVADQGPGVAEQWLERIFQPFFRGGSERAGYGLGLALAQRQIKATGGAIAASNRAQGGLRMAIRLPRTAV
;
A
#
# COMPACT_ATOMS: atom_id res chain seq x y z
N MET A 1 -11.51 7.33 5.31
CA MET A 1 -10.14 6.77 5.25
C MET A 1 -9.66 6.48 6.66
N ASN A 2 -9.31 5.24 6.97
CA ASN A 2 -8.79 4.87 8.30
C ASN A 2 -7.31 5.27 8.37
N HIS A 3 -7.01 6.35 9.04
CA HIS A 3 -5.64 6.87 9.22
C HIS A 3 -4.89 6.15 10.37
N ARG A 4 -4.85 4.81 10.34
CA ARG A 4 -4.24 4.02 11.42
C ARG A 4 -2.74 4.28 11.60
N LEU A 5 -2.00 4.46 10.50
CA LEU A 5 -0.58 4.76 10.53
C LEU A 5 -0.34 6.17 11.09
N PHE A 6 -1.15 7.15 10.66
CA PHE A 6 -1.10 8.52 11.16
C PHE A 6 -1.32 8.57 12.67
N TRP A 7 -2.38 7.93 13.17
CA TRP A 7 -2.67 7.91 14.61
C TRP A 7 -1.60 7.17 15.42
N LYS A 8 -1.04 6.07 14.90
CA LYS A 8 0.11 5.38 15.52
C LYS A 8 1.33 6.28 15.59
N LEU A 9 1.64 7.03 14.53
CA LEU A 9 2.74 8.00 14.48
C LEU A 9 2.52 9.15 15.47
N CYS A 10 1.33 9.75 15.46
CA CYS A 10 0.97 10.80 16.42
C CYS A 10 1.07 10.31 17.87
N LEU A 11 0.62 9.08 18.15
CA LEU A 11 0.70 8.49 19.48
C LEU A 11 2.16 8.21 19.87
N VAL A 12 2.97 7.64 19.01
CA VAL A 12 4.40 7.36 19.29
C VAL A 12 5.17 8.65 19.50
N ILE A 13 4.98 9.66 18.64
CA ILE A 13 5.69 10.94 18.75
C ILE A 13 5.15 11.75 19.94
N GLY A 14 3.84 11.90 20.07
CA GLY A 14 3.22 12.71 21.13
C GLY A 14 3.44 12.10 22.51
N LEU A 15 3.10 10.81 22.69
CA LEU A 15 3.29 10.14 23.97
C LEU A 15 4.77 9.98 24.30
N GLY A 16 5.59 9.68 23.29
CA GLY A 16 7.04 9.59 23.44
C GLY A 16 7.66 10.91 23.87
N SER A 17 7.23 12.04 23.31
CA SER A 17 7.69 13.38 23.70
C SER A 17 7.27 13.73 25.13
N VAL A 18 6.01 13.51 25.48
CA VAL A 18 5.50 13.77 26.86
C VAL A 18 6.24 12.91 27.87
N LEU A 19 6.43 11.62 27.60
CA LEU A 19 7.16 10.70 28.46
C LEU A 19 8.62 11.13 28.63
N LEU A 20 9.26 11.57 27.53
CA LEU A 20 10.61 12.09 27.54
C LEU A 20 10.74 13.31 28.46
N PHE A 21 9.90 14.33 28.26
CA PHE A 21 9.93 15.53 29.11
C PHE A 21 9.67 15.17 30.57
N TRP A 22 8.77 14.26 30.86
CA TRP A 22 8.49 13.80 32.21
C TRP A 22 9.70 13.08 32.83
N ILE A 23 10.37 12.17 32.09
CA ILE A 23 11.56 11.47 32.57
C ILE A 23 12.69 12.47 32.84
N ILE A 24 12.96 13.39 31.89
CA ILE A 24 14.02 14.40 32.05
C ILE A 24 13.73 15.27 33.29
N ALA A 25 12.51 15.77 33.44
CA ALA A 25 12.10 16.58 34.58
C ALA A 25 12.26 15.80 35.91
N ARG A 26 11.83 14.54 35.93
CA ARG A 26 11.92 13.67 37.10
C ARG A 26 13.35 13.38 37.53
N VAL A 27 14.18 13.03 36.54
CA VAL A 27 15.61 12.74 36.80
C VAL A 27 16.37 14.02 37.17
N ALA A 28 16.05 15.16 36.54
CA ALA A 28 16.64 16.45 36.89
C ALA A 28 16.32 16.81 38.31
N TRP A 29 15.06 16.70 38.70
CA TRP A 29 14.62 16.99 40.07
C TRP A 29 15.31 16.09 41.10
N GLN A 30 15.34 14.77 40.87
CA GLN A 30 16.01 13.84 41.78
C GLN A 30 17.52 14.07 41.88
N THR A 31 18.16 14.42 40.76
CA THR A 31 19.60 14.71 40.74
C THR A 31 19.92 16.01 41.47
N GLU A 32 19.13 17.07 41.24
CA GLU A 32 19.24 18.34 41.96
C GLU A 32 19.05 18.15 43.46
N GLU A 33 18.01 17.40 43.87
CA GLU A 33 17.74 17.13 45.26
C GLU A 33 18.89 16.42 45.97
N ARG A 34 19.39 15.32 45.36
CA ARG A 34 20.54 14.54 45.91
C ARG A 34 21.81 15.38 45.98
N MET A 35 22.05 16.22 44.97
CA MET A 35 23.29 17.04 44.91
C MET A 35 23.17 18.35 45.69
N SER A 36 22.04 18.65 46.30
CA SER A 36 21.78 19.93 47.00
C SER A 36 22.12 19.89 48.51
N PHE A 37 22.43 18.73 49.05
CA PHE A 37 22.81 18.58 50.46
C PHE A 37 24.30 18.46 50.66
N ILE A 38 24.82 19.05 51.75
CA ILE A 38 26.22 18.89 52.15
C ILE A 38 26.44 17.43 52.52
N ASP A 39 27.56 16.87 52.10
CA ASP A 39 27.92 15.48 52.43
C ASP A 39 28.01 15.30 53.97
N ALA A 40 27.60 14.11 54.45
CA ALA A 40 27.54 13.81 55.87
C ALA A 40 28.91 13.96 56.59
N GLU A 41 30.01 13.75 55.87
CA GLU A 41 31.38 13.96 56.43
C GLU A 41 31.62 15.45 56.63
N HIS A 42 31.28 16.27 55.63
CA HIS A 42 31.44 17.71 55.72
C HIS A 42 30.50 18.34 56.79
N GLN A 43 29.29 17.83 56.96
CA GLN A 43 28.38 18.24 58.03
C GLN A 43 28.99 17.95 59.41
N ARG A 44 29.60 16.78 59.61
CA ARG A 44 30.30 16.44 60.86
C ARG A 44 31.47 17.38 61.11
N THR A 45 32.25 17.66 60.09
CA THR A 45 33.39 18.57 60.16
C THR A 45 32.93 20.00 60.61
N LEU A 46 31.85 20.50 59.98
CA LEU A 46 31.30 21.82 60.37
C LEU A 46 30.79 21.82 61.81
N ARG A 47 30.05 20.79 62.23
CA ARG A 47 29.61 20.64 63.63
C ARG A 47 30.79 20.59 64.60
N HIS A 48 31.85 19.86 64.24
CA HIS A 48 33.05 19.78 65.07
C HIS A 48 33.73 21.14 65.20
N TYR A 49 33.75 21.97 64.15
CA TYR A 49 34.23 23.36 64.27
C TYR A 49 33.35 24.18 65.23
N GLY A 50 32.03 24.01 65.17
CA GLY A 50 31.12 24.66 66.14
C GLY A 50 31.41 24.22 67.58
N GLU A 51 31.54 22.93 67.85
CA GLU A 51 31.88 22.35 69.16
C GLU A 51 33.23 22.86 69.70
N GLN A 52 34.23 22.97 68.82
CA GLN A 52 35.53 23.55 69.23
C GLN A 52 35.44 25.04 69.59
N ALA A 53 34.68 25.81 68.80
CA ALA A 53 34.45 27.21 69.07
C ALA A 53 33.72 27.42 70.42
N GLU A 54 32.68 26.61 70.67
CA GLU A 54 31.91 26.64 71.93
C GLU A 54 32.77 26.28 73.14
N ALA A 55 33.58 25.23 73.07
CA ALA A 55 34.46 24.80 74.14
C ALA A 55 35.48 25.91 74.53
N MET A 56 36.05 26.61 73.54
CA MET A 56 36.97 27.74 73.79
C MET A 56 36.23 28.95 74.35
N PHE A 57 35.02 29.23 73.90
CA PHE A 57 34.18 30.30 74.40
C PHE A 57 33.80 30.11 75.89
N LEU A 58 33.33 28.87 76.23
CA LEU A 58 32.98 28.47 77.57
C LEU A 58 34.17 28.48 78.54
N ALA A 59 35.38 28.17 78.04
CA ALA A 59 36.61 28.29 78.83
C ALA A 59 37.01 29.75 79.13
N GLY A 60 36.34 30.79 78.56
CA GLY A 60 36.66 32.15 78.68
C GLY A 60 37.94 32.65 78.04
N ASP A 61 38.61 31.79 77.20
CA ASP A 61 39.83 32.16 76.50
C ASP A 61 39.54 32.82 75.16
N HIS A 62 39.11 34.04 75.19
CA HIS A 62 38.81 34.79 73.94
C HIS A 62 40.05 35.00 73.04
N GLN A 63 41.26 34.97 73.59
CA GLN A 63 42.49 35.08 72.79
C GLN A 63 42.80 33.81 72.08
N ALA A 64 42.60 32.63 72.70
CA ALA A 64 42.73 31.34 72.03
C ALA A 64 41.68 31.18 70.94
N LEU A 65 40.42 31.53 71.21
CA LEU A 65 39.34 31.52 70.23
C LEU A 65 39.63 32.43 69.01
N ALA A 66 40.16 33.63 69.24
CA ALA A 66 40.50 34.53 68.12
C ALA A 66 41.67 33.95 67.25
N ARG A 67 42.70 33.39 67.88
CA ARG A 67 43.82 32.74 67.15
C ARG A 67 43.35 31.52 66.37
N TRP A 68 42.49 30.72 66.97
CA TRP A 68 41.93 29.55 66.32
C TRP A 68 41.04 29.94 65.12
N LEU A 69 40.21 30.96 65.23
CA LEU A 69 39.41 31.48 64.13
C LEU A 69 40.27 31.96 62.95
N VAL A 70 41.36 32.68 63.20
CA VAL A 70 42.31 33.09 62.15
C VAL A 70 42.92 31.86 61.43
N THR A 71 43.32 30.84 62.22
CA THR A 71 43.86 29.61 61.66
C THR A 71 42.85 28.88 60.82
N LEU A 72 41.60 28.75 61.28
CA LEU A 72 40.52 28.12 60.56
C LEU A 72 40.18 28.85 59.26
N GLN A 73 40.13 30.19 59.29
CA GLN A 73 39.88 31.02 58.10
C GLN A 73 40.97 30.84 57.05
N GLN A 74 42.24 30.71 57.46
CA GLN A 74 43.34 30.46 56.56
C GLN A 74 43.29 29.02 55.98
N GLN A 75 42.99 28.05 56.83
CA GLN A 75 42.90 26.64 56.43
C GLN A 75 41.77 26.38 55.45
N GLU A 76 40.57 26.94 55.72
CA GLU A 76 39.36 26.73 54.94
C GLU A 76 39.17 27.76 53.84
N GLN A 77 40.03 28.80 53.81
CA GLN A 77 39.92 29.94 52.86
C GLN A 77 38.53 30.56 52.86
N THR A 78 37.98 30.72 54.05
CA THR A 78 36.58 31.23 54.21
C THR A 78 36.52 32.12 55.42
N TRP A 79 35.41 32.90 55.49
CA TRP A 79 35.14 33.73 56.65
C TRP A 79 34.43 32.94 57.75
N ALA A 80 34.86 33.12 58.98
CA ALA A 80 34.21 32.56 60.18
C ALA A 80 34.26 33.54 61.34
N ALA A 81 33.22 33.55 62.17
CA ALA A 81 33.10 34.41 63.34
C ALA A 81 32.24 33.75 64.43
N VAL A 82 32.48 34.13 65.68
CA VAL A 82 31.56 33.85 66.79
C VAL A 82 30.85 35.17 67.12
N VAL A 83 29.53 35.12 67.13
CA VAL A 83 28.69 36.35 67.39
C VAL A 83 27.64 36.04 68.44
N GLU A 84 27.26 37.05 69.21
CA GLU A 84 26.17 37.01 70.18
C GLU A 84 24.95 37.72 69.58
N SER A 85 23.76 37.11 69.64
CA SER A 85 22.50 37.63 69.11
C SER A 85 21.45 37.61 70.23
N ASP A 86 20.90 38.75 70.57
CA ASP A 86 19.81 38.88 71.55
C ASP A 86 18.58 39.50 70.86
N VAL A 87 17.55 38.66 70.65
CA VAL A 87 16.30 39.12 70.00
C VAL A 87 15.33 39.61 71.02
N ARG A 88 15.06 40.97 71.05
CA ARG A 88 14.12 41.60 71.94
C ARG A 88 12.92 42.10 71.19
N PRO A 89 11.68 41.64 71.53
CA PRO A 89 10.47 42.19 70.91
C PRO A 89 10.29 43.62 71.35
N LEU A 90 10.20 44.52 70.37
CA LEU A 90 9.94 45.97 70.67
C LEU A 90 8.45 46.29 70.71
N ALA A 91 7.62 45.51 70.07
CA ALA A 91 6.17 45.66 70.02
C ALA A 91 5.54 44.37 69.49
N GLY A 92 4.24 44.16 69.74
CA GLY A 92 3.50 43.02 69.20
C GLY A 92 3.34 41.86 70.18
N SER A 93 3.07 40.64 69.67
CA SER A 93 2.83 39.46 70.48
C SER A 93 4.14 38.93 71.10
N VAL A 94 4.01 38.21 72.20
CA VAL A 94 5.13 37.48 72.79
C VAL A 94 5.69 36.48 71.80
N LEU A 95 7.01 36.43 71.71
CA LEU A 95 7.69 35.43 70.82
C LEU A 95 7.43 34.02 71.32
N THR A 96 7.01 33.15 70.43
CA THR A 96 6.70 31.77 70.77
C THR A 96 7.97 30.90 70.75
N GLU A 97 7.93 29.77 71.47
CA GLU A 97 9.01 28.76 71.42
C GLU A 97 9.40 28.36 69.98
N ARG A 98 8.40 28.21 69.12
CA ARG A 98 8.61 27.93 67.68
C ARG A 98 9.42 29.01 66.96
N PHE A 99 9.34 30.28 67.41
CA PHE A 99 10.16 31.36 66.88
C PHE A 99 11.63 31.16 67.24
N TYR A 100 11.94 30.86 68.50
CA TYR A 100 13.31 30.65 68.94
C TYR A 100 13.90 29.39 68.37
N GLU A 101 13.11 28.31 68.19
CA GLU A 101 13.56 27.09 67.51
C GLU A 101 13.89 27.30 65.99
N GLY A 102 13.23 28.21 65.36
CA GLY A 102 13.43 28.52 63.93
C GLY A 102 14.29 29.73 63.63
N PHE A 103 14.70 30.48 64.67
CA PHE A 103 15.52 31.67 64.53
C PHE A 103 16.98 31.28 64.36
N GLY A 104 17.60 31.75 63.29
CA GLY A 104 19.02 31.56 63.01
C GLY A 104 19.60 32.75 62.26
N LEU A 105 20.86 33.05 62.49
CA LEU A 105 21.63 34.09 61.80
C LEU A 105 22.15 33.64 60.43
N GLY A 106 22.05 32.34 60.15
CA GLY A 106 22.46 31.70 58.93
C GLY A 106 21.61 30.48 58.61
N ARG A 107 22.12 29.50 57.88
CA ARG A 107 21.46 28.25 57.56
C ARG A 107 22.03 27.11 58.39
N ASP A 108 21.16 26.21 58.82
CA ASP A 108 21.55 24.96 59.43
C ASP A 108 22.33 24.08 58.43
N VAL A 109 23.30 23.33 58.90
CA VAL A 109 24.16 22.44 58.06
C VAL A 109 23.40 21.33 57.34
N SER A 110 22.19 21.01 57.79
CA SER A 110 21.30 20.03 57.17
C SER A 110 20.38 20.63 56.05
N TRP A 111 20.37 21.93 55.90
CA TRP A 111 19.49 22.61 54.95
C TRP A 111 19.95 22.37 53.50
N LYS A 112 18.97 22.39 52.63
CA LYS A 112 19.17 22.30 51.17
C LYS A 112 19.87 23.55 50.65
N ILE A 113 20.99 23.35 49.94
CA ILE A 113 21.75 24.44 49.31
C ILE A 113 21.33 24.50 47.83
N HIS A 114 20.83 25.66 47.41
CA HIS A 114 20.43 25.86 46.03
C HIS A 114 21.63 26.00 45.11
N LEU A 115 21.79 25.03 44.18
CA LEU A 115 22.94 24.92 43.30
C LEU A 115 23.09 26.04 42.26
N TYR A 116 22.04 26.83 42.03
CA TYR A 116 22.02 27.95 41.09
C TYR A 116 22.60 29.27 41.66
N PHE A 117 22.72 29.41 42.98
CA PHE A 117 23.43 30.55 43.56
C PHE A 117 24.92 30.36 43.43
N GLN A 118 25.67 31.42 43.09
CA GLN A 118 27.14 31.35 42.97
C GLN A 118 27.81 31.50 44.31
N GLU A 119 27.23 32.25 45.23
CA GLU A 119 27.76 32.52 46.55
C GLU A 119 27.47 31.36 47.53
N ASN A 120 28.40 31.07 48.39
CA ASN A 120 28.21 30.08 49.43
C ASN A 120 27.40 30.68 50.60
N PRO A 121 26.43 29.97 51.18
CA PRO A 121 25.66 30.44 52.28
C PRO A 121 26.49 30.50 53.56
N ILE A 122 26.07 31.37 54.51
CA ILE A 122 26.56 31.37 55.86
C ILE A 122 25.86 30.23 56.61
N MET A 123 26.66 29.33 57.18
CA MET A 123 26.19 28.25 58.04
C MET A 123 26.18 28.74 59.47
N ASP A 124 25.12 28.42 60.21
CA ASP A 124 24.87 28.81 61.58
C ASP A 124 24.91 27.56 62.48
N LEU A 125 25.77 27.59 63.47
CA LEU A 125 25.87 26.56 64.49
C LEU A 125 25.69 27.20 65.85
N PRO A 126 24.44 27.17 66.41
CA PRO A 126 24.11 27.76 67.68
C PRO A 126 24.81 27.02 68.83
N PHE A 127 25.29 27.74 69.82
CA PHE A 127 25.79 27.20 71.07
C PHE A 127 24.65 26.77 71.99
N ALA A 128 24.98 26.03 73.07
CA ALA A 128 23.99 25.53 74.01
C ALA A 128 23.28 26.64 74.77
N ASP A 129 23.85 27.86 74.83
CA ASP A 129 23.26 29.02 75.49
C ASP A 129 22.08 29.66 74.70
N GLY A 130 21.92 29.25 73.45
CA GLY A 130 20.87 29.71 72.52
C GLY A 130 20.99 31.19 72.12
N LYS A 131 22.11 31.85 72.42
CA LYS A 131 22.38 33.27 72.11
C LYS A 131 23.64 33.42 71.28
N THR A 132 24.60 32.57 71.51
CA THR A 132 25.89 32.64 70.85
C THR A 132 25.88 31.69 69.63
N HIS A 133 26.38 32.17 68.52
CA HIS A 133 26.38 31.44 67.22
C HIS A 133 27.79 31.41 66.64
N PHE A 134 28.23 30.25 66.21
CA PHE A 134 29.35 30.14 65.32
C PHE A 134 28.89 30.21 63.86
N LEU A 135 29.30 31.24 63.18
CA LEU A 135 28.98 31.49 61.78
C LEU A 135 30.18 31.21 60.90
N ILE A 136 29.98 30.46 59.83
CA ILE A 136 31.02 30.18 58.84
C ILE A 136 30.40 30.22 57.44
N ILE A 137 30.99 30.94 56.48
CA ILE A 137 30.63 30.80 55.09
C ILE A 137 31.08 29.41 54.65
N LEU A 138 30.20 28.61 54.04
CA LEU A 138 30.48 27.25 53.61
C LEU A 138 31.74 27.19 52.76
N PRO A 139 32.83 26.47 53.20
CA PRO A 139 34.04 26.33 52.41
C PRO A 139 33.76 25.75 51.02
N GLN A 140 34.48 26.25 50.01
CA GLN A 140 34.24 25.82 48.57
C GLN A 140 34.41 24.30 48.40
N ARG A 141 35.33 23.66 49.12
CA ARG A 141 35.52 22.20 49.06
C ARG A 141 34.34 21.40 49.62
N MET A 142 33.55 22.00 50.52
CA MET A 142 32.37 21.37 51.15
C MET A 142 31.10 21.69 50.41
N ARG A 143 31.14 22.52 49.37
CA ARG A 143 29.98 22.88 48.58
C ARG A 143 29.42 21.69 47.84
N PRO A 144 28.12 21.37 47.98
CA PRO A 144 27.48 20.33 47.24
C PRO A 144 27.38 20.69 45.76
N GLY A 145 27.26 19.68 44.87
CA GLY A 145 26.92 19.88 43.47
C GLY A 145 28.05 20.41 42.57
N LEU A 146 29.32 20.22 42.93
CA LEU A 146 30.46 20.62 42.09
C LEU A 146 30.34 20.15 40.63
N ASN A 147 29.75 19.00 40.41
CA ASN A 147 29.53 18.42 39.05
C ASN A 147 28.12 18.73 38.50
N TRP A 148 27.35 19.60 39.12
CA TRP A 148 25.96 19.91 38.68
C TRP A 148 25.90 20.41 37.24
N HIS A 149 26.85 21.25 36.81
CA HIS A 149 26.89 21.76 35.45
C HIS A 149 27.03 20.63 34.40
N TYR A 150 27.89 19.63 34.68
CA TYR A 150 28.02 18.47 33.79
C TYR A 150 26.79 17.57 33.81
N ALA A 151 26.23 17.33 35.01
CA ALA A 151 25.00 16.56 35.14
C ALA A 151 23.82 17.22 34.37
N LYS A 152 23.70 18.54 34.51
CA LYS A 152 22.69 19.34 33.78
C LYS A 152 22.92 19.27 32.27
N LEU A 153 24.16 19.43 31.80
CA LEU A 153 24.49 19.34 30.37
C LEU A 153 24.17 17.93 29.82
N MET A 154 24.58 16.89 30.53
CA MET A 154 24.26 15.50 30.16
C MET A 154 22.76 15.28 30.05
N LEU A 155 22.01 15.73 31.04
CA LEU A 155 20.56 15.52 31.07
C LEU A 155 19.81 16.33 30.01
N GLN A 156 20.26 17.55 29.74
CA GLN A 156 19.59 18.45 28.79
C GLN A 156 20.00 18.20 27.33
N LEU A 157 21.16 17.66 27.07
CA LEU A 157 21.67 17.45 25.70
C LEU A 157 21.77 15.97 25.32
N VAL A 158 22.46 15.15 26.11
CA VAL A 158 22.76 13.77 25.72
C VAL A 158 21.54 12.87 25.78
N VAL A 159 20.73 12.98 26.82
CA VAL A 159 19.53 12.14 26.97
C VAL A 159 18.50 12.42 25.85
N PRO A 160 18.14 13.67 25.50
CA PRO A 160 17.27 13.94 24.37
C PRO A 160 17.85 13.46 23.02
N LEU A 161 19.16 13.65 22.82
CA LEU A 161 19.83 13.22 21.59
C LEU A 161 19.74 11.69 21.39
N VAL A 162 20.05 10.93 22.44
CA VAL A 162 19.96 9.45 22.39
C VAL A 162 18.53 8.99 22.12
N LEU A 163 17.55 9.62 22.79
CA LEU A 163 16.17 9.24 22.59
C LEU A 163 15.66 9.62 21.18
N MET A 164 16.06 10.79 20.67
CA MET A 164 15.75 11.21 19.31
C MET A 164 16.34 10.20 18.29
N LEU A 165 17.55 9.72 18.52
CA LEU A 165 18.17 8.67 17.70
C LEU A 165 17.34 7.37 17.70
N ILE A 166 16.87 6.96 18.89
CA ILE A 166 16.01 5.76 19.02
C ILE A 166 14.71 5.95 18.22
N VAL A 167 14.05 7.10 18.37
CA VAL A 167 12.82 7.43 17.62
C VAL A 167 13.09 7.40 16.10
N CYS A 168 14.19 8.01 15.64
CA CYS A 168 14.57 7.98 14.23
C CYS A 168 14.79 6.55 13.72
N LEU A 169 15.43 5.69 14.49
CA LEU A 169 15.64 4.28 14.13
C LEU A 169 14.31 3.50 14.05
N VAL A 170 13.40 3.75 14.98
CA VAL A 170 12.06 3.15 14.97
C VAL A 170 11.28 3.61 13.73
N LEU A 171 11.28 4.90 13.44
CA LEU A 171 10.61 5.45 12.26
C LEU A 171 11.22 4.92 10.96
N TYR A 172 12.54 4.85 10.88
CA TYR A 172 13.24 4.26 9.73
C TYR A 172 12.77 2.82 9.46
N ARG A 173 12.75 1.97 10.50
CA ARG A 173 12.29 0.57 10.36
C ARG A 173 10.81 0.44 10.03
N HIS A 174 9.96 1.32 10.60
CA HIS A 174 8.52 1.22 10.43
C HIS A 174 8.00 1.87 9.14
N LEU A 175 8.69 2.86 8.59
CA LEU A 175 8.25 3.61 7.42
C LEU A 175 9.20 3.45 6.24
N MET A 176 10.47 3.83 6.39
CA MET A 176 11.41 3.89 5.26
C MET A 176 11.73 2.52 4.69
N GLN A 177 11.95 1.53 5.53
CA GLN A 177 12.29 0.19 5.07
C GLN A 177 11.14 -0.48 4.28
N PRO A 178 9.86 -0.45 4.73
CA PRO A 178 8.74 -0.95 3.92
C PRO A 178 8.51 -0.17 2.62
N LEU A 179 8.67 1.15 2.63
CA LEU A 179 8.58 1.97 1.42
C LEU A 179 9.67 1.62 0.41
N GLY A 180 10.90 1.40 0.86
CA GLY A 180 11.99 0.95 -0.01
C GLY A 180 11.73 -0.42 -0.65
N ARG A 181 11.09 -1.35 0.08
CA ARG A 181 10.65 -2.64 -0.48
C ARG A 181 9.59 -2.47 -1.56
N LEU A 182 8.62 -1.57 -1.35
CA LEU A 182 7.60 -1.26 -2.33
C LEU A 182 8.20 -0.63 -3.59
N GLU A 183 9.13 0.33 -3.42
CA GLU A 183 9.85 0.94 -4.54
C GLU A 183 10.63 -0.10 -5.35
N GLN A 184 11.37 -0.97 -4.68
CA GLN A 184 12.14 -2.03 -5.33
C GLN A 184 11.23 -3.00 -6.10
N ALA A 185 10.09 -3.39 -5.53
CA ALA A 185 9.11 -4.24 -6.18
C ALA A 185 8.49 -3.57 -7.41
N THR A 186 8.18 -2.27 -7.32
CA THR A 186 7.67 -1.47 -8.45
C THR A 186 8.69 -1.42 -9.59
N ARG A 187 9.97 -1.21 -9.29
CA ARG A 187 11.04 -1.26 -10.29
C ARG A 187 11.16 -2.64 -10.94
N GLN A 188 11.16 -3.71 -10.13
CA GLN A 188 11.22 -5.08 -10.67
C GLN A 188 10.04 -5.40 -11.58
N PHE A 189 8.83 -4.95 -11.24
CA PHE A 189 7.65 -5.08 -12.08
C PHE A 189 7.81 -4.30 -13.39
N SER A 190 8.31 -3.08 -13.35
CA SER A 190 8.61 -2.24 -14.53
C SER A 190 9.67 -2.89 -15.44
N ASP A 191 10.65 -3.59 -14.85
CA ASP A 191 11.69 -4.34 -15.57
C ASP A 191 11.18 -5.68 -16.17
N GLY A 192 9.87 -5.95 -16.06
CA GLY A 192 9.20 -7.09 -16.68
C GLY A 192 9.04 -8.33 -15.79
N ARG A 193 9.34 -8.27 -14.49
CA ARG A 193 9.04 -9.34 -13.55
C ARG A 193 7.58 -9.25 -13.09
N LEU A 194 6.69 -9.94 -13.77
CA LEU A 194 5.25 -9.88 -13.53
C LEU A 194 4.78 -10.65 -12.29
N ASP A 195 5.64 -11.49 -11.71
CA ASP A 195 5.39 -12.33 -10.55
C ASP A 195 5.66 -11.65 -9.19
N VAL A 196 6.20 -10.44 -9.18
CA VAL A 196 6.55 -9.70 -7.97
C VAL A 196 5.31 -9.42 -7.13
N ARG A 197 5.41 -9.71 -5.81
CA ARG A 197 4.37 -9.42 -4.82
C ARG A 197 4.98 -8.76 -3.59
N VAL A 198 4.34 -7.69 -3.11
CA VAL A 198 4.84 -6.85 -2.00
C VAL A 198 4.20 -7.24 -0.67
N ARG A 199 2.94 -7.67 -0.71
CA ARG A 199 2.18 -7.97 0.52
C ARG A 199 2.87 -8.97 1.43
N SER A 200 3.45 -10.02 0.84
CA SER A 200 4.20 -11.06 1.57
C SER A 200 5.46 -10.52 2.25
N LEU A 201 6.09 -9.47 1.70
CA LEU A 201 7.31 -8.86 2.22
C LEU A 201 7.05 -7.94 3.43
N LEU A 202 5.79 -7.54 3.65
CA LEU A 202 5.38 -6.64 4.74
C LEU A 202 4.88 -7.39 5.99
N GLY A 203 4.80 -8.71 5.96
CA GLY A 203 4.36 -9.55 7.09
C GLY A 203 2.91 -9.31 7.51
N SER A 204 2.61 -9.44 8.81
CA SER A 204 1.27 -9.36 9.38
C SER A 204 0.76 -7.92 9.64
N ARG A 205 1.32 -6.90 8.97
CA ARG A 205 0.85 -5.50 9.12
C ARG A 205 -0.60 -5.37 8.66
N ASN A 206 -1.32 -4.45 9.33
CA ASN A 206 -2.71 -4.11 8.98
C ASN A 206 -2.90 -2.59 9.08
N ASP A 207 -2.13 -1.85 8.29
CA ASP A 207 -2.13 -0.40 8.21
C ASP A 207 -2.22 0.08 6.75
N GLU A 208 -2.06 1.39 6.51
CA GLU A 208 -2.14 2.00 5.20
C GLU A 208 -1.10 1.46 4.22
N LEU A 209 0.09 1.09 4.69
CA LEU A 209 1.14 0.49 3.86
C LEU A 209 0.76 -0.93 3.43
N ALA A 210 0.11 -1.70 4.31
CA ALA A 210 -0.42 -3.02 3.96
C ALA A 210 -1.48 -2.92 2.85
N ARG A 211 -2.43 -1.97 2.98
CA ARG A 211 -3.46 -1.72 1.94
C ARG A 211 -2.86 -1.25 0.61
N LEU A 212 -1.83 -0.40 0.67
CA LEU A 212 -1.12 0.02 -0.54
C LEU A 212 -0.44 -1.18 -1.23
N ALA A 213 0.17 -2.07 -0.45
CA ALA A 213 0.75 -3.30 -0.98
C ALA A 213 -0.31 -4.24 -1.59
N ASP A 214 -1.47 -4.41 -0.94
CA ASP A 214 -2.59 -5.19 -1.48
C ASP A 214 -3.09 -4.61 -2.82
N THR A 215 -3.22 -3.28 -2.89
CA THR A 215 -3.64 -2.59 -4.12
C THR A 215 -2.59 -2.74 -5.22
N PHE A 216 -1.30 -2.62 -4.89
CA PHE A 216 -0.21 -2.86 -5.82
C PHE A 216 -0.22 -4.29 -6.35
N ASP A 217 -0.34 -5.29 -5.47
CA ASP A 217 -0.36 -6.71 -5.84
C ASP A 217 -1.54 -7.05 -6.75
N ALA A 218 -2.73 -6.47 -6.48
CA ALA A 218 -3.91 -6.62 -7.34
C ALA A 218 -3.69 -5.98 -8.72
N MET A 219 -3.11 -4.77 -8.78
CA MET A 219 -2.75 -4.12 -10.03
C MET A 219 -1.70 -4.93 -10.81
N ALA A 220 -0.65 -5.38 -10.14
CA ALA A 220 0.43 -6.16 -10.74
C ALA A 220 -0.09 -7.50 -11.31
N ALA A 221 -0.99 -8.18 -10.58
CA ALA A 221 -1.63 -9.42 -11.05
C ALA A 221 -2.45 -9.16 -12.31
N ARG A 222 -3.31 -8.13 -12.30
CA ARG A 222 -4.16 -7.79 -13.45
C ARG A 222 -3.36 -7.39 -14.69
N THR A 223 -2.37 -6.50 -14.51
CA THR A 223 -1.51 -6.05 -15.63
C THR A 223 -0.64 -7.18 -16.14
N GLY A 224 -0.08 -8.00 -15.23
CA GLY A 224 0.70 -9.18 -15.62
C GLY A 224 -0.12 -10.16 -16.44
N GLN A 225 -1.37 -10.45 -16.08
CA GLN A 225 -2.26 -11.31 -16.84
C GLN A 225 -2.55 -10.73 -18.23
N LEU A 226 -2.84 -9.43 -18.33
CA LEU A 226 -3.06 -8.77 -19.63
C LEU A 226 -1.85 -8.90 -20.56
N ILE A 227 -0.64 -8.73 -20.04
CA ILE A 227 0.60 -8.86 -20.82
C ILE A 227 0.80 -10.31 -21.30
N ILE A 228 0.53 -11.29 -20.43
CA ILE A 228 0.64 -12.72 -20.79
C ILE A 228 -0.38 -13.07 -21.88
N ASP A 229 -1.63 -12.67 -21.71
CA ASP A 229 -2.71 -12.92 -22.67
C ASP A 229 -2.40 -12.27 -24.02
N GLN A 230 -1.87 -11.04 -24.02
CA GLN A 230 -1.46 -10.34 -25.24
C GLN A 230 -0.31 -11.07 -25.95
N ARG A 231 0.71 -11.53 -25.21
CA ARG A 231 1.83 -12.31 -25.79
C ARG A 231 1.34 -13.63 -26.41
N GLN A 232 0.42 -14.30 -25.73
CA GLN A 232 -0.15 -15.55 -26.23
C GLN A 232 -0.89 -15.31 -27.55
N ARG A 233 -1.74 -14.27 -27.63
CA ARG A 233 -2.45 -13.92 -28.87
C ARG A 233 -1.51 -13.59 -30.03
N LEU A 234 -0.42 -12.84 -29.76
CA LEU A 234 0.58 -12.55 -30.80
C LEU A 234 1.30 -13.83 -31.29
N ALA A 235 1.57 -14.75 -30.36
CA ALA A 235 2.16 -16.05 -30.73
C ALA A 235 1.20 -16.88 -31.57
N ASP A 236 -0.08 -16.96 -31.17
CA ASP A 236 -1.11 -17.70 -31.93
C ASP A 236 -1.32 -17.09 -33.33
N MET A 237 -1.42 -15.75 -33.44
CA MET A 237 -1.49 -15.06 -34.74
C MET A 237 -0.26 -15.38 -35.63
N SER A 238 0.93 -15.34 -35.05
CA SER A 238 2.17 -15.61 -35.80
C SER A 238 2.18 -17.03 -36.34
N HIS A 239 1.65 -17.99 -35.57
CA HIS A 239 1.54 -19.38 -35.99
C HIS A 239 0.52 -19.54 -37.12
N GLU A 240 -0.68 -18.94 -36.99
CA GLU A 240 -1.73 -19.05 -38.00
C GLU A 240 -1.41 -18.28 -39.30
N LEU A 241 -0.55 -17.27 -39.27
CA LEU A 241 -0.04 -16.59 -40.48
C LEU A 241 1.07 -17.38 -41.17
N ARG A 242 1.92 -18.08 -40.41
CA ARG A 242 3.05 -18.84 -40.99
C ARG A 242 2.59 -19.99 -41.88
N THR A 243 1.54 -20.69 -41.48
CA THR A 243 1.02 -21.88 -42.22
C THR A 243 0.58 -21.54 -43.65
N PRO A 244 -0.31 -20.53 -43.91
CA PRO A 244 -0.69 -20.17 -45.25
C PRO A 244 0.48 -19.57 -46.06
N LEU A 245 1.38 -18.80 -45.38
CA LEU A 245 2.57 -18.26 -46.03
C LEU A 245 3.46 -19.37 -46.60
N THR A 246 3.75 -20.42 -45.82
CA THR A 246 4.51 -21.56 -46.27
C THR A 246 3.83 -22.29 -47.41
N ARG A 247 2.48 -22.42 -47.43
CA ARG A 247 1.73 -22.98 -48.52
C ARG A 247 1.85 -22.17 -49.81
N ILE A 248 1.78 -20.83 -49.70
CA ILE A 248 1.99 -19.92 -50.81
C ILE A 248 3.42 -20.09 -51.39
N GLU A 249 4.43 -20.10 -50.54
CA GLU A 249 5.83 -20.31 -50.94
C GLU A 249 6.02 -21.64 -51.69
N MET A 250 5.44 -22.73 -51.17
CA MET A 250 5.46 -24.02 -51.82
C MET A 250 4.72 -24.00 -53.17
N ALA A 251 3.54 -23.36 -53.26
CA ALA A 251 2.80 -23.26 -54.51
C ALA A 251 3.55 -22.43 -55.57
N VAL A 252 4.21 -21.33 -55.14
CA VAL A 252 5.08 -20.53 -56.06
C VAL A 252 6.25 -21.39 -56.56
N SER A 253 6.95 -22.09 -55.67
CA SER A 253 8.09 -22.96 -56.07
C SER A 253 7.67 -24.10 -57.00
N LEU A 254 6.49 -24.69 -56.82
CA LEU A 254 5.93 -25.68 -57.72
C LEU A 254 5.52 -25.08 -59.09
N ALA A 255 4.98 -23.85 -59.10
CA ALA A 255 4.63 -23.15 -60.32
C ALA A 255 5.85 -22.80 -61.18
N GLU A 256 7.00 -22.62 -60.58
CA GLU A 256 8.28 -22.38 -61.26
C GLU A 256 8.83 -23.69 -61.92
N GLN A 257 8.45 -24.85 -61.40
CA GLN A 257 8.97 -26.15 -61.86
C GLN A 257 8.10 -26.85 -62.90
N ASP A 258 6.76 -26.73 -62.81
CA ASP A 258 5.81 -27.42 -63.66
C ASP A 258 4.80 -26.48 -64.34
N GLY A 259 4.54 -26.61 -65.61
CA GLY A 259 3.63 -25.74 -66.38
C GLY A 259 2.13 -25.74 -66.01
N GLY A 260 1.75 -26.26 -64.83
CA GLY A 260 0.39 -26.31 -64.29
C GLY A 260 -0.09 -25.04 -63.53
N HIS A 261 0.11 -23.86 -64.08
CA HIS A 261 -0.01 -22.57 -63.41
C HIS A 261 -1.40 -22.24 -62.86
N ARG A 262 -2.49 -22.73 -63.45
CA ARG A 262 -3.84 -22.25 -63.13
C ARG A 262 -4.34 -22.71 -61.77
N GLN A 263 -4.21 -23.95 -61.41
CA GLN A 263 -4.63 -24.50 -60.13
C GLN A 263 -3.76 -23.98 -58.96
N LEU A 264 -2.47 -23.79 -59.19
CA LEU A 264 -1.54 -23.22 -58.21
C LEU A 264 -1.86 -21.72 -57.94
N LEU A 265 -2.19 -20.95 -59.00
CA LEU A 265 -2.61 -19.54 -58.84
C LEU A 265 -3.93 -19.42 -58.11
N GLU A 266 -4.89 -20.32 -58.33
CA GLU A 266 -6.15 -20.32 -57.55
C GLU A 266 -5.89 -20.61 -56.09
N ARG A 267 -5.05 -21.56 -55.76
CA ARG A 267 -4.66 -21.90 -54.39
C ARG A 267 -3.94 -20.75 -53.68
N ILE A 268 -3.00 -20.06 -54.38
CA ILE A 268 -2.36 -18.84 -53.85
C ILE A 268 -3.39 -17.74 -53.58
N ARG A 269 -4.36 -17.54 -54.46
CA ARG A 269 -5.42 -16.55 -54.27
C ARG A 269 -6.30 -16.87 -53.07
N GLU A 270 -6.67 -18.12 -52.85
CA GLU A 270 -7.43 -18.62 -51.72
C GLU A 270 -6.67 -18.41 -50.41
N ASP A 271 -5.39 -18.79 -50.33
CA ASP A 271 -4.55 -18.60 -49.15
C ASP A 271 -4.32 -17.09 -48.84
N CYS A 272 -4.11 -16.25 -49.87
CA CYS A 272 -4.02 -14.78 -49.69
C CYS A 272 -5.34 -14.19 -49.19
N ALA A 273 -6.49 -14.61 -49.71
CA ALA A 273 -7.79 -14.15 -49.25
C ALA A 273 -8.07 -14.59 -47.79
N GLY A 274 -7.66 -15.82 -47.43
CA GLY A 274 -7.72 -16.33 -46.06
C GLY A 274 -6.86 -15.52 -45.09
N MET A 275 -5.63 -15.20 -45.46
CA MET A 275 -4.75 -14.34 -44.65
C MET A 275 -5.32 -12.94 -44.45
N ARG A 276 -5.90 -12.36 -45.52
CA ARG A 276 -6.53 -11.03 -45.40
C ARG A 276 -7.68 -11.05 -44.38
N ARG A 277 -8.56 -12.05 -44.48
CA ARG A 277 -9.65 -12.25 -43.51
C ARG A 277 -9.13 -12.44 -42.10
N LEU A 278 -8.10 -13.24 -41.88
CA LEU A 278 -7.47 -13.44 -40.57
C LEU A 278 -7.00 -12.12 -39.97
N VAL A 279 -6.32 -11.27 -40.77
CA VAL A 279 -5.84 -9.95 -40.29
C VAL A 279 -7.00 -9.02 -39.98
N GLU A 280 -8.03 -8.96 -40.83
CA GLU A 280 -9.22 -8.12 -40.61
C GLU A 280 -9.99 -8.55 -39.36
N ASP A 281 -10.19 -9.84 -39.16
CA ASP A 281 -10.86 -10.42 -37.98
C ASP A 281 -10.06 -10.13 -36.70
N ALA A 282 -8.73 -10.28 -36.76
CA ALA A 282 -7.86 -10.02 -35.62
C ALA A 282 -7.83 -8.53 -35.25
N LEU A 283 -7.81 -7.61 -36.23
CA LEU A 283 -7.89 -6.17 -36.00
C LEU A 283 -9.26 -5.79 -35.41
N THR A 284 -10.36 -6.31 -35.95
CA THR A 284 -11.71 -6.06 -35.44
C THR A 284 -11.86 -6.59 -34.00
N LEU A 285 -11.34 -7.78 -33.72
CA LEU A 285 -11.35 -8.35 -32.38
C LEU A 285 -10.56 -7.47 -31.40
N SER A 286 -9.37 -7.00 -31.80
CA SER A 286 -8.53 -6.11 -30.99
C SER A 286 -9.23 -4.77 -30.71
N TRP A 287 -9.91 -4.21 -31.72
CA TRP A 287 -10.68 -2.98 -31.56
C TRP A 287 -11.84 -3.17 -30.58
N LEU A 288 -12.66 -4.21 -30.72
CA LEU A 288 -13.78 -4.51 -29.82
C LEU A 288 -13.35 -4.74 -28.37
N GLU A 289 -12.17 -5.35 -28.14
CA GLU A 289 -11.66 -5.64 -26.81
C GLU A 289 -11.06 -4.41 -26.11
N ASN A 290 -10.34 -3.56 -26.85
CA ASN A 290 -9.64 -2.42 -26.30
C ASN A 290 -10.55 -1.20 -26.13
N GLU A 291 -11.33 -0.86 -27.13
CA GLU A 291 -12.18 0.32 -27.16
C GLU A 291 -13.56 0.05 -26.55
N ARG A 292 -14.02 -1.22 -26.58
CA ARG A 292 -15.35 -1.65 -26.09
C ARG A 292 -16.46 -0.73 -26.60
N PRO A 293 -16.55 -0.51 -27.91
CA PRO A 293 -17.52 0.39 -28.46
C PRO A 293 -18.95 -0.11 -28.18
N GLU A 294 -19.87 0.83 -27.90
CA GLU A 294 -21.27 0.55 -27.89
C GLU A 294 -21.81 0.73 -29.32
N LEU A 295 -22.16 -0.38 -29.98
CA LEU A 295 -22.67 -0.42 -31.34
C LEU A 295 -24.22 -0.42 -31.29
N ARG A 296 -24.82 0.72 -30.88
CA ARG A 296 -26.24 0.83 -30.56
C ARG A 296 -26.91 2.08 -31.20
N ASP A 297 -26.49 2.49 -32.37
CA ASP A 297 -26.90 3.74 -33.01
C ASP A 297 -27.85 3.57 -34.20
N GLU A 298 -28.10 2.33 -34.62
CA GLU A 298 -28.93 2.03 -35.79
C GLU A 298 -30.24 1.30 -35.40
N SER A 299 -31.24 1.39 -36.27
CA SER A 299 -32.46 0.57 -36.28
C SER A 299 -32.50 -0.24 -37.54
N LEU A 300 -32.83 -1.53 -37.42
CA LEU A 300 -32.86 -2.46 -38.55
C LEU A 300 -33.96 -3.50 -38.39
N ASP A 301 -34.32 -4.19 -39.48
CA ASP A 301 -35.15 -5.38 -39.43
C ASP A 301 -34.28 -6.63 -39.49
N LEU A 302 -34.35 -7.46 -38.40
CA LEU A 302 -33.56 -8.68 -38.29
C LEU A 302 -33.94 -9.73 -39.31
N SER A 303 -35.22 -9.81 -39.70
CA SER A 303 -35.70 -10.76 -40.70
C SER A 303 -35.08 -10.48 -42.06
N GLU A 304 -35.03 -9.22 -42.49
CA GLU A 304 -34.39 -8.82 -43.76
C GLU A 304 -32.87 -9.07 -43.72
N LEU A 305 -32.23 -8.76 -42.60
CA LEU A 305 -30.79 -8.98 -42.43
C LEU A 305 -30.43 -10.48 -42.49
N ILE A 306 -31.18 -11.33 -41.78
CA ILE A 306 -30.93 -12.77 -41.74
C ILE A 306 -31.23 -13.38 -43.10
N ASP A 307 -32.31 -12.99 -43.76
CA ASP A 307 -32.68 -13.52 -45.09
C ASP A 307 -31.58 -13.26 -46.12
N SER A 308 -31.06 -12.03 -46.17
CA SER A 308 -29.92 -11.68 -47.02
C SER A 308 -28.67 -12.57 -46.77
N ILE A 309 -28.32 -12.80 -45.50
CA ILE A 309 -27.16 -13.62 -45.12
C ILE A 309 -27.37 -15.09 -45.51
N VAL A 310 -28.59 -15.59 -45.35
CA VAL A 310 -28.94 -16.94 -45.70
C VAL A 310 -28.94 -17.16 -47.22
N ASP A 311 -29.42 -16.18 -47.99
CA ASP A 311 -29.39 -16.27 -49.44
C ASP A 311 -27.95 -16.31 -50.00
N ASP A 312 -27.07 -15.46 -49.44
CA ASP A 312 -25.64 -15.52 -49.76
C ASP A 312 -25.00 -16.91 -49.40
N ALA A 313 -25.38 -17.42 -48.22
CA ALA A 313 -24.92 -18.71 -47.76
C ALA A 313 -25.41 -19.89 -48.60
N ARG A 314 -26.69 -19.85 -49.11
CA ARG A 314 -27.25 -20.83 -50.01
C ARG A 314 -26.52 -20.87 -51.36
N PHE A 315 -26.08 -19.69 -51.82
CA PHE A 315 -25.31 -19.62 -53.08
C PHE A 315 -23.88 -20.16 -52.88
N GLU A 316 -23.23 -19.86 -51.79
CA GLU A 316 -21.86 -20.33 -51.52
C GLU A 316 -21.79 -21.84 -51.20
N TYR A 317 -22.79 -22.38 -50.48
CA TYR A 317 -22.86 -23.77 -50.01
C TYR A 317 -23.95 -24.58 -50.71
N ALA A 318 -23.95 -24.62 -52.04
CA ALA A 318 -24.96 -25.28 -52.85
C ALA A 318 -25.16 -26.79 -52.56
N ASP A 319 -24.21 -27.44 -51.89
CA ASP A 319 -24.28 -28.85 -51.49
C ASP A 319 -24.90 -29.10 -50.10
N ARG A 320 -25.44 -28.05 -49.45
CA ARG A 320 -26.13 -28.10 -48.14
C ARG A 320 -27.44 -27.36 -48.19
N GLN A 321 -28.42 -27.72 -47.32
CA GLN A 321 -29.70 -27.08 -47.25
C GLN A 321 -29.74 -26.09 -46.09
N VAL A 322 -30.27 -24.89 -46.33
CA VAL A 322 -30.57 -23.90 -45.25
C VAL A 322 -32.07 -23.70 -45.21
N VAL A 323 -32.67 -24.09 -44.09
CA VAL A 323 -34.11 -23.89 -43.82
C VAL A 323 -34.27 -22.73 -42.85
N CYS A 324 -35.12 -21.78 -43.27
CA CYS A 324 -35.41 -20.60 -42.46
C CYS A 324 -36.84 -20.63 -41.96
N ASP A 325 -37.02 -20.24 -40.71
CA ASP A 325 -38.30 -19.95 -40.09
C ASP A 325 -38.19 -18.55 -39.44
N LEU A 326 -38.59 -17.54 -40.22
CA LEU A 326 -38.47 -16.12 -39.88
C LEU A 326 -39.83 -15.47 -39.85
N PRO A 327 -40.14 -14.54 -38.91
CA PRO A 327 -41.33 -13.73 -38.97
C PRO A 327 -41.25 -12.74 -40.14
N ASP A 328 -42.40 -12.23 -40.61
CA ASP A 328 -42.47 -11.25 -41.70
C ASP A 328 -41.68 -9.96 -41.41
N SER A 329 -41.55 -9.58 -40.15
CA SER A 329 -40.77 -8.42 -39.73
C SER A 329 -40.32 -8.60 -38.29
N ALA A 330 -39.06 -8.20 -38.02
CA ALA A 330 -38.44 -8.27 -36.72
C ALA A 330 -37.62 -6.99 -36.40
N PRO A 331 -38.31 -5.90 -36.07
CA PRO A 331 -37.65 -4.63 -35.80
C PRO A 331 -36.78 -4.68 -34.56
N LEU A 332 -35.55 -4.19 -34.69
CA LEU A 332 -34.55 -4.07 -33.65
C LEU A 332 -34.03 -2.63 -33.61
N HIS A 333 -34.05 -2.02 -32.43
CA HIS A 333 -33.57 -0.67 -32.20
C HIS A 333 -32.31 -0.65 -31.37
N GLY A 334 -31.47 0.36 -31.57
CA GLY A 334 -30.23 0.52 -30.79
C GLY A 334 -29.22 -0.60 -31.08
N SER A 335 -28.89 -0.84 -32.35
CA SER A 335 -27.98 -1.88 -32.77
C SER A 335 -27.04 -1.41 -33.90
N SER A 336 -26.31 -2.28 -34.52
CA SER A 336 -25.49 -2.02 -35.70
C SER A 336 -25.67 -3.14 -36.72
N SER A 337 -26.20 -2.77 -37.87
CA SER A 337 -26.44 -3.69 -38.99
C SER A 337 -25.16 -4.41 -39.43
N ARG A 338 -24.04 -3.69 -39.52
CA ARG A 338 -22.73 -4.25 -39.90
C ARG A 338 -22.21 -5.26 -38.86
N ALA A 339 -22.29 -4.92 -37.58
CA ALA A 339 -21.75 -5.81 -36.52
C ALA A 339 -22.59 -7.07 -36.35
N LEU A 340 -23.94 -6.92 -36.35
CA LEU A 340 -24.84 -8.07 -36.30
C LEU A 340 -24.75 -8.92 -37.54
N GLY A 341 -24.69 -8.31 -38.73
CA GLY A 341 -24.56 -9.02 -39.99
C GLY A 341 -23.33 -9.92 -39.99
N GLN A 342 -22.18 -9.38 -39.66
CA GLN A 342 -20.93 -10.14 -39.56
C GLN A 342 -20.99 -11.24 -38.46
N ALA A 343 -21.61 -10.95 -37.31
CA ALA A 343 -21.77 -11.94 -36.25
C ALA A 343 -22.65 -13.12 -36.67
N ILE A 344 -23.81 -12.82 -37.29
CA ILE A 344 -24.74 -13.84 -37.78
C ILE A 344 -24.11 -14.65 -38.93
N GLU A 345 -23.44 -13.97 -39.87
CA GLU A 345 -22.72 -14.64 -40.97
C GLU A 345 -21.69 -15.62 -40.39
N ASN A 346 -20.88 -15.21 -39.42
CA ASN A 346 -19.89 -16.10 -38.77
C ASN A 346 -20.53 -17.34 -38.12
N VAL A 347 -21.70 -17.18 -37.51
CA VAL A 347 -22.44 -18.29 -36.88
C VAL A 347 -23.03 -19.23 -37.98
N VAL A 348 -23.67 -18.67 -39.01
CA VAL A 348 -24.28 -19.45 -40.13
C VAL A 348 -23.20 -20.20 -40.90
N ARG A 349 -22.07 -19.54 -41.24
CA ARG A 349 -20.94 -20.20 -41.92
C ARG A 349 -20.32 -21.31 -41.07
N ASN A 350 -20.13 -21.07 -39.77
CA ASN A 350 -19.65 -22.13 -38.89
C ASN A 350 -20.57 -23.35 -38.86
N ALA A 351 -21.90 -23.14 -38.85
CA ALA A 351 -22.86 -24.20 -38.87
C ALA A 351 -22.78 -24.99 -40.21
N LEU A 352 -22.68 -24.30 -41.37
CA LEU A 352 -22.52 -24.89 -42.65
C LEU A 352 -21.20 -25.65 -42.82
N ASP A 353 -20.08 -25.09 -42.36
CA ASP A 353 -18.76 -25.76 -42.43
C ASP A 353 -18.74 -27.08 -41.66
N HIS A 354 -19.48 -27.16 -40.55
CA HIS A 354 -19.54 -28.36 -39.72
C HIS A 354 -20.66 -29.35 -40.17
N THR A 355 -21.63 -28.92 -40.96
CA THR A 355 -22.68 -29.78 -41.50
C THR A 355 -22.10 -30.67 -42.61
N PRO A 356 -22.38 -31.99 -42.66
CA PRO A 356 -21.97 -32.87 -43.78
C PRO A 356 -22.67 -32.48 -45.08
N LYS A 357 -22.09 -32.87 -46.20
CA LYS A 357 -22.70 -32.66 -47.52
C LYS A 357 -24.08 -33.33 -47.60
N GLY A 358 -25.09 -32.63 -48.14
CA GLY A 358 -26.48 -33.04 -48.15
C GLY A 358 -27.21 -32.86 -46.81
N GLY A 359 -26.51 -32.40 -45.75
CA GLY A 359 -27.14 -32.08 -44.48
C GLY A 359 -27.82 -30.69 -44.46
N GLN A 360 -28.51 -30.41 -43.38
CA GLN A 360 -29.35 -29.24 -43.21
C GLN A 360 -28.90 -28.35 -42.03
N VAL A 361 -28.95 -27.05 -42.23
CA VAL A 361 -28.84 -26.03 -41.18
C VAL A 361 -30.20 -25.35 -41.00
N GLU A 362 -30.68 -25.32 -39.80
CA GLU A 362 -31.94 -24.66 -39.43
C GLU A 362 -31.67 -23.31 -38.84
N VAL A 363 -32.27 -22.24 -39.38
CA VAL A 363 -32.20 -20.85 -38.88
C VAL A 363 -33.59 -20.42 -38.49
N SER A 364 -33.83 -20.11 -37.23
CA SER A 364 -35.14 -19.66 -36.76
C SER A 364 -35.02 -18.41 -35.91
N LEU A 365 -35.95 -17.46 -36.12
CA LEU A 365 -36.08 -16.25 -35.35
C LEU A 365 -37.44 -16.20 -34.67
N SER A 366 -37.44 -16.10 -33.34
CA SER A 366 -38.68 -16.06 -32.56
C SER A 366 -38.62 -14.93 -31.54
N GLN A 367 -39.78 -14.46 -31.15
CA GLN A 367 -39.88 -13.50 -30.05
C GLN A 367 -39.95 -14.25 -28.72
N ASP A 368 -39.09 -13.89 -27.79
CA ASP A 368 -39.07 -14.42 -26.42
C ASP A 368 -39.14 -13.25 -25.43
N ALA A 369 -40.32 -13.01 -24.87
CA ALA A 369 -40.62 -11.85 -24.01
C ALA A 369 -40.25 -10.52 -24.71
N ASP A 370 -39.29 -9.78 -24.18
CA ASP A 370 -38.81 -8.50 -24.69
C ASP A 370 -37.61 -8.61 -25.65
N ASP A 371 -37.15 -9.86 -25.94
CA ASP A 371 -35.99 -10.13 -26.76
C ASP A 371 -36.36 -10.80 -28.09
N TRP A 372 -35.48 -10.65 -29.08
CA TRP A 372 -35.41 -11.54 -30.22
C TRP A 372 -34.49 -12.72 -29.95
N LEU A 373 -34.93 -13.94 -30.21
CA LEU A 373 -34.14 -15.15 -30.09
C LEU A 373 -33.86 -15.74 -31.47
N LEU A 374 -32.65 -15.57 -31.98
CA LEU A 374 -32.16 -16.22 -33.18
C LEU A 374 -31.48 -17.53 -32.80
N CYS A 375 -31.95 -18.63 -33.40
CA CYS A 375 -31.33 -19.95 -33.25
C CYS A 375 -30.76 -20.43 -34.59
N VAL A 376 -29.49 -20.85 -34.61
CA VAL A 376 -28.87 -21.51 -35.73
C VAL A 376 -28.45 -22.92 -35.27
N ALA A 377 -28.99 -23.94 -35.93
CA ALA A 377 -28.79 -25.34 -35.53
C ALA A 377 -28.28 -26.17 -36.71
N ASP A 378 -27.14 -26.82 -36.49
CA ASP A 378 -26.48 -27.67 -37.52
C ASP A 378 -26.72 -29.18 -37.31
N GLN A 379 -26.34 -29.98 -38.28
CA GLN A 379 -26.34 -31.45 -38.25
C GLN A 379 -24.90 -32.00 -38.21
N GLY A 380 -23.98 -31.23 -37.62
CA GLY A 380 -22.58 -31.65 -37.46
C GLY A 380 -22.33 -32.64 -36.30
N PRO A 381 -21.10 -32.87 -35.94
CA PRO A 381 -20.75 -33.80 -34.85
C PRO A 381 -21.03 -33.24 -33.43
N GLY A 382 -21.41 -31.95 -33.32
CA GLY A 382 -21.49 -31.28 -32.05
C GLY A 382 -20.14 -30.97 -31.45
N VAL A 383 -20.13 -30.55 -30.18
CA VAL A 383 -18.93 -30.15 -29.44
C VAL A 383 -18.90 -30.83 -28.07
N ALA A 384 -17.76 -31.27 -27.57
CA ALA A 384 -17.64 -31.87 -26.26
C ALA A 384 -18.10 -30.85 -25.20
N GLU A 385 -18.89 -31.27 -24.19
CA GLU A 385 -19.49 -30.37 -23.19
C GLU A 385 -18.49 -29.43 -22.51
N GLN A 386 -17.29 -29.93 -22.21
CA GLN A 386 -16.20 -29.13 -21.60
C GLN A 386 -15.67 -28.01 -22.51
N TRP A 387 -16.01 -28.02 -23.80
CA TRP A 387 -15.56 -27.02 -24.76
C TRP A 387 -16.65 -26.03 -25.19
N LEU A 388 -17.89 -26.21 -24.79
CA LEU A 388 -19.01 -25.32 -25.18
C LEU A 388 -18.78 -23.85 -24.84
N GLU A 389 -18.10 -23.55 -23.71
CA GLU A 389 -17.70 -22.17 -23.38
C GLU A 389 -16.42 -21.75 -24.12
N ARG A 390 -15.55 -22.72 -24.44
CA ARG A 390 -14.25 -22.45 -25.04
C ARG A 390 -14.31 -22.18 -26.54
N ILE A 391 -15.37 -22.61 -27.24
CA ILE A 391 -15.52 -22.33 -28.68
C ILE A 391 -15.58 -20.83 -29.01
N PHE A 392 -15.83 -19.99 -28.02
CA PHE A 392 -15.81 -18.52 -28.14
C PHE A 392 -14.45 -17.90 -27.82
N GLN A 393 -13.44 -18.71 -27.46
CA GLN A 393 -12.08 -18.22 -27.28
C GLN A 393 -11.38 -18.04 -28.63
N PRO A 394 -10.63 -16.94 -28.84
CA PRO A 394 -9.86 -16.75 -30.07
C PRO A 394 -8.92 -17.93 -30.33
N PHE A 395 -8.77 -18.32 -31.60
CA PHE A 395 -7.92 -19.40 -32.08
C PHE A 395 -8.26 -20.80 -31.55
N PHE A 396 -9.39 -20.98 -30.88
CA PHE A 396 -9.83 -22.32 -30.43
C PHE A 396 -10.46 -23.12 -31.56
N ARG A 397 -9.97 -24.36 -31.78
CA ARG A 397 -10.39 -25.22 -32.90
C ARG A 397 -10.86 -26.62 -32.49
N GLY A 398 -11.21 -26.92 -31.27
CA GLY A 398 -11.84 -28.18 -30.84
C GLY A 398 -11.33 -29.49 -31.46
N GLY A 399 -10.11 -29.54 -32.04
CA GLY A 399 -9.53 -30.70 -32.69
C GLY A 399 -9.99 -30.95 -34.13
N SER A 400 -10.72 -30.04 -34.78
CA SER A 400 -11.14 -30.19 -36.19
C SER A 400 -10.03 -29.76 -37.16
N GLU A 401 -9.69 -30.60 -38.15
CA GLU A 401 -8.74 -30.26 -39.23
C GLU A 401 -9.34 -29.38 -40.33
N ARG A 402 -10.61 -28.94 -40.19
CA ARG A 402 -11.33 -28.17 -41.21
C ARG A 402 -10.85 -26.72 -41.30
N ALA A 403 -11.08 -26.09 -42.46
CA ALA A 403 -10.65 -24.73 -42.75
C ALA A 403 -11.28 -23.71 -41.79
N GLY A 404 -10.45 -22.85 -41.23
CA GLY A 404 -10.87 -21.77 -40.35
C GLY A 404 -9.80 -21.45 -39.27
N TYR A 405 -9.64 -20.19 -38.93
CA TYR A 405 -8.60 -19.70 -37.99
C TYR A 405 -9.08 -19.67 -36.52
N GLY A 406 -10.33 -20.12 -36.23
CA GLY A 406 -10.88 -20.12 -34.88
C GLY A 406 -11.18 -18.73 -34.32
N LEU A 407 -11.35 -17.72 -35.16
CA LEU A 407 -11.70 -16.34 -34.77
C LEU A 407 -13.17 -16.03 -34.93
N GLY A 408 -13.91 -16.64 -35.85
CA GLY A 408 -15.28 -16.26 -36.23
C GLY A 408 -16.26 -16.25 -35.06
N LEU A 409 -16.32 -17.34 -34.26
CA LEU A 409 -17.21 -17.40 -33.09
C LEU A 409 -16.78 -16.44 -31.95
N ALA A 410 -15.47 -16.25 -31.77
CA ALA A 410 -14.95 -15.27 -30.82
C ALA A 410 -15.35 -13.85 -31.20
N LEU A 411 -15.27 -13.51 -32.48
CA LEU A 411 -15.69 -12.22 -33.03
C LEU A 411 -17.21 -12.04 -32.92
N ALA A 412 -17.99 -13.06 -33.30
CA ALA A 412 -19.44 -13.04 -33.18
C ALA A 412 -19.90 -12.75 -31.73
N GLN A 413 -19.30 -13.42 -30.75
CA GLN A 413 -19.65 -13.16 -29.35
C GLN A 413 -19.36 -11.72 -28.92
N ARG A 414 -18.26 -11.11 -29.33
CA ARG A 414 -17.90 -9.75 -28.97
C ARG A 414 -18.78 -8.71 -29.65
N GLN A 415 -19.08 -8.94 -30.92
CA GLN A 415 -20.00 -8.07 -31.67
C GLN A 415 -21.43 -8.09 -31.09
N ILE A 416 -21.94 -9.29 -30.76
CA ILE A 416 -23.26 -9.44 -30.13
C ILE A 416 -23.29 -8.75 -28.76
N LYS A 417 -22.23 -8.89 -27.96
CA LYS A 417 -22.12 -8.18 -26.68
C LYS A 417 -22.06 -6.65 -26.86
N ALA A 418 -21.36 -6.17 -27.87
CA ALA A 418 -21.25 -4.74 -28.15
C ALA A 418 -22.60 -4.12 -28.59
N THR A 419 -23.48 -4.92 -29.22
CA THR A 419 -24.87 -4.53 -29.54
C THR A 419 -25.85 -4.79 -28.38
N GLY A 420 -25.38 -5.22 -27.21
CA GLY A 420 -26.21 -5.46 -26.02
C GLY A 420 -26.85 -6.84 -25.95
N GLY A 421 -26.53 -7.72 -26.88
CA GLY A 421 -27.05 -9.09 -26.90
C GLY A 421 -26.18 -10.10 -26.15
N ALA A 422 -26.64 -11.36 -26.19
CA ALA A 422 -25.93 -12.52 -25.64
C ALA A 422 -25.97 -13.70 -26.64
N ILE A 423 -24.89 -14.51 -26.65
CA ILE A 423 -24.81 -15.73 -27.46
C ILE A 423 -24.43 -16.91 -26.56
N ALA A 424 -25.06 -18.06 -26.79
CA ALA A 424 -24.81 -19.31 -26.10
C ALA A 424 -24.81 -20.49 -27.09
N ALA A 425 -24.04 -21.52 -26.75
CA ALA A 425 -23.97 -22.78 -27.52
C ALA A 425 -24.46 -23.96 -26.70
N SER A 426 -25.13 -24.90 -27.34
CA SER A 426 -25.57 -26.16 -26.73
C SER A 426 -25.59 -27.28 -27.78
N ASN A 427 -25.36 -28.53 -27.37
CA ASN A 427 -25.51 -29.68 -28.25
C ASN A 427 -26.99 -30.03 -28.45
N ARG A 428 -27.35 -30.47 -29.64
CA ARG A 428 -28.68 -31.01 -29.96
C ARG A 428 -28.78 -32.46 -29.53
N ALA A 429 -29.99 -32.87 -29.05
CA ALA A 429 -30.22 -34.27 -28.66
C ALA A 429 -30.05 -35.26 -29.83
N GLN A 430 -30.30 -34.80 -31.08
CA GLN A 430 -30.19 -35.57 -32.32
C GLN A 430 -28.82 -35.50 -33.00
N GLY A 431 -27.84 -34.87 -32.34
CA GLY A 431 -26.54 -34.53 -32.90
C GLY A 431 -26.50 -33.13 -33.53
N GLY A 432 -25.32 -32.52 -33.58
CA GLY A 432 -25.10 -31.16 -34.03
C GLY A 432 -25.02 -30.14 -32.90
N LEU A 433 -24.70 -28.89 -33.25
CA LEU A 433 -24.58 -27.76 -32.37
C LEU A 433 -25.75 -26.80 -32.61
N ARG A 434 -26.24 -26.19 -31.53
CA ARG A 434 -27.24 -25.12 -31.56
C ARG A 434 -26.61 -23.87 -30.97
N MET A 435 -26.59 -22.81 -31.77
CA MET A 435 -26.21 -21.46 -31.34
C MET A 435 -27.47 -20.65 -31.09
N ALA A 436 -27.61 -20.06 -29.92
CA ALA A 436 -28.73 -19.21 -29.53
C ALA A 436 -28.23 -17.78 -29.30
N ILE A 437 -28.72 -16.83 -30.06
CA ILE A 437 -28.39 -15.41 -29.97
C ILE A 437 -29.63 -14.68 -29.46
N ARG A 438 -29.52 -13.98 -28.34
CA ARG A 438 -30.56 -13.20 -27.71
C ARG A 438 -30.24 -11.72 -27.87
N LEU A 439 -31.18 -10.95 -28.44
CA LEU A 439 -31.05 -9.54 -28.77
C LEU A 439 -32.19 -8.75 -28.13
N PRO A 440 -31.92 -7.80 -27.19
CA PRO A 440 -32.98 -6.95 -26.64
C PRO A 440 -33.63 -6.11 -27.71
N ARG A 441 -34.98 -6.06 -27.76
CA ARG A 441 -35.73 -5.30 -28.76
C ARG A 441 -35.62 -3.79 -28.59
N THR A 442 -35.41 -3.34 -27.38
CA THR A 442 -35.20 -1.93 -27.02
C THR A 442 -33.84 -1.78 -26.32
N ALA A 443 -33.08 -0.78 -26.73
CA ALA A 443 -31.89 -0.42 -25.98
C ALA A 443 -32.29 0.03 -24.56
N VAL A 444 -31.76 -0.64 -23.54
CA VAL A 444 -31.88 -0.21 -22.12
C VAL A 444 -30.90 0.91 -21.84
#